data_b50afc699a15da7dd99ece83c35e56d9
#
_entry.id   b50afc699a15da7dd99ece83c35e56d9
#
_cell.length_a   1.000
_cell.length_b   1.000
_cell.length_c   1.000
_cell.angle_alpha   90.00
_cell.angle_beta   90.00
_cell.angle_gamma   90.00
#
_symmetry.space_group_name_H-M   'P 1'
#
loop_
_entity.id
_entity.type
_entity.pdbx_description
1 polymer ?
#
loop_
_entity_poly.entity_id
_entity_poly.type
_entity_poly.pdbx_seq_one_letter_code
_entity_poly.pdbx_strand_id
1 'polypeptide(L)'
;MAEVIWTEPALQELDALAEYIALDNPAAASHLVQDVFDKIERLADFPQSGRIPPELPNSVYREVVVPPCRIFYRGDEKRVLVLYVMREERQLRVYMLGGC
;
A
#
# COMPACT_ATOMS: atom_id res chain seq x y z
N MET A 1 -3.81 19.40 -2.47
CA MET A 1 -3.17 18.13 -2.88
C MET A 1 -2.27 17.63 -1.75
N ALA A 2 -2.49 16.39 -1.30
CA ALA A 2 -1.71 15.83 -0.21
C ALA A 2 -0.33 15.37 -0.71
N GLU A 3 0.65 15.45 0.16
CA GLU A 3 1.98 14.91 -0.11
C GLU A 3 1.96 13.40 0.14
N VAL A 4 2.47 12.62 -0.80
CA VAL A 4 2.57 11.16 -0.64
C VAL A 4 3.95 10.82 -0.07
N ILE A 5 3.94 10.12 1.06
CA ILE A 5 5.17 9.70 1.74
C ILE A 5 5.16 8.19 1.87
N TRP A 6 6.19 7.55 1.32
CA TRP A 6 6.40 6.11 1.46
C TRP A 6 7.30 5.85 2.65
N THR A 7 6.81 5.08 3.61
CA THR A 7 7.66 4.65 4.72
C THR A 7 8.65 3.59 4.24
N GLU A 8 9.74 3.44 4.97
CA GLU A 8 10.73 2.44 4.63
C GLU A 8 10.17 1.01 4.64
N PRO A 9 9.39 0.60 5.65
CA PRO A 9 8.78 -0.73 5.61
C PRO A 9 7.90 -0.97 4.38
N ALA A 10 7.13 0.05 3.96
CA ALA A 10 6.28 -0.10 2.77
C ALA A 10 7.12 -0.30 1.51
N LEU A 11 8.18 0.47 1.34
CA LEU A 11 9.07 0.32 0.18
C LEU A 11 9.79 -1.03 0.19
N GLN A 12 10.25 -1.46 1.36
CA GLN A 12 10.94 -2.74 1.47
C GLN A 12 10.02 -3.91 1.12
N GLU A 13 8.77 -3.87 1.58
CA GLU A 13 7.82 -4.94 1.29
C GLU A 13 7.42 -4.96 -0.19
N LEU A 14 7.22 -3.80 -0.79
CA LEU A 14 6.93 -3.72 -2.22
C LEU A 14 8.09 -4.27 -3.03
N ASP A 15 9.31 -3.89 -2.66
CA ASP A 15 10.52 -4.33 -3.34
C ASP A 15 10.68 -5.86 -3.26
N ALA A 16 10.47 -6.42 -2.06
CA ALA A 16 10.56 -7.86 -1.86
C ALA A 16 9.52 -8.62 -2.69
N LEU A 17 8.30 -8.12 -2.75
CA LEU A 17 7.25 -8.74 -3.57
C LEU A 17 7.59 -8.66 -5.06
N ALA A 18 8.08 -7.51 -5.51
CA ALA A 18 8.47 -7.34 -6.92
C ALA A 18 9.63 -8.25 -7.29
N GLU A 19 10.63 -8.37 -6.43
CA GLU A 19 11.75 -9.28 -6.67
C GLU A 19 11.30 -10.72 -6.77
N TYR A 20 10.39 -11.15 -5.90
CA TYR A 20 9.85 -12.50 -5.93
C TYR A 20 9.13 -12.77 -7.26
N ILE A 21 8.29 -11.84 -7.70
CA ILE A 21 7.57 -11.98 -8.97
C ILE A 21 8.54 -11.98 -10.15
N ALA A 22 9.59 -11.15 -10.07
CA ALA A 22 10.57 -11.03 -11.15
C ALA A 22 11.38 -12.30 -11.39
N LEU A 23 11.49 -13.17 -10.38
CA LEU A 23 12.15 -14.47 -10.57
C LEU A 23 11.48 -15.29 -11.66
N ASP A 24 10.17 -15.13 -11.81
CA ASP A 24 9.38 -15.87 -12.78
C ASP A 24 8.99 -15.00 -13.99
N ASN A 25 8.69 -13.72 -13.74
CA ASN A 25 8.19 -12.84 -14.79
C ASN A 25 8.60 -11.39 -14.52
N PRO A 26 9.76 -10.95 -15.03
CA PRO A 26 10.24 -9.58 -14.81
C PRO A 26 9.28 -8.49 -15.31
N ALA A 27 8.60 -8.74 -16.44
CA ALA A 27 7.66 -7.76 -16.98
C ALA A 27 6.46 -7.57 -16.01
N ALA A 28 5.96 -8.66 -15.43
CA ALA A 28 4.86 -8.58 -14.48
C ALA A 28 5.28 -7.80 -13.23
N ALA A 29 6.51 -7.98 -12.76
CA ALA A 29 7.04 -7.24 -11.62
C ALA A 29 7.08 -5.74 -11.90
N SER A 30 7.57 -5.35 -13.07
CA SER A 30 7.62 -3.94 -13.47
C SER A 30 6.22 -3.33 -13.56
N HIS A 31 5.27 -4.05 -14.14
CA HIS A 31 3.89 -3.59 -14.24
C HIS A 31 3.26 -3.41 -12.87
N LEU A 32 3.51 -4.34 -11.95
CA LEU A 32 2.98 -4.23 -10.59
C LEU A 32 3.48 -2.98 -9.90
N VAL A 33 4.78 -2.73 -9.96
CA VAL A 33 5.38 -1.55 -9.32
C VAL A 33 4.77 -0.27 -9.89
N GLN A 34 4.65 -0.20 -11.23
CA GLN A 34 4.07 0.96 -11.89
C GLN A 34 2.62 1.17 -11.47
N ASP A 35 1.83 0.10 -11.45
CA ASP A 35 0.42 0.18 -11.08
C ASP A 35 0.25 0.62 -9.62
N VAL A 36 1.11 0.14 -8.73
CA VAL A 36 1.10 0.53 -7.33
C VAL A 36 1.36 2.02 -7.19
N PHE A 37 2.42 2.52 -7.82
CA PHE A 37 2.74 3.94 -7.73
C PHE A 37 1.66 4.82 -8.35
N ASP A 38 1.09 4.42 -9.48
CA ASP A 38 0.01 5.16 -10.12
C ASP A 38 -1.22 5.23 -9.22
N LYS A 39 -1.58 4.10 -8.60
CA LYS A 39 -2.74 4.04 -7.71
C LYS A 39 -2.54 4.91 -6.47
N ILE A 40 -1.35 4.86 -5.90
CA ILE A 40 -1.03 5.63 -4.70
C ILE A 40 -0.99 7.12 -5.00
N GLU A 41 -0.46 7.53 -6.15
CA GLU A 41 -0.43 8.95 -6.52
C GLU A 41 -1.82 9.58 -6.56
N ARG A 42 -2.84 8.82 -6.96
CA ARG A 42 -4.22 9.31 -6.98
C ARG A 42 -4.73 9.66 -5.59
N LEU A 43 -4.16 9.06 -4.57
CA LEU A 43 -4.54 9.36 -3.19
C LEU A 43 -4.15 10.77 -2.78
N ALA A 44 -3.22 11.41 -3.49
CA ALA A 44 -2.89 12.81 -3.23
C ALA A 44 -4.11 13.72 -3.41
N ASP A 45 -4.95 13.40 -4.39
CA ASP A 45 -6.17 14.16 -4.66
C ASP A 45 -7.38 13.62 -3.88
N PHE A 46 -7.38 12.33 -3.56
CA PHE A 46 -8.51 11.65 -2.93
C PHE A 46 -8.04 10.78 -1.76
N PRO A 47 -7.54 11.39 -0.66
CA PRO A 47 -6.93 10.62 0.43
C PRO A 47 -7.87 9.62 1.12
N GLN A 48 -9.18 9.86 1.03
CA GLN A 48 -10.16 8.98 1.67
C GLN A 48 -10.79 7.97 0.72
N SER A 49 -10.24 7.83 -0.50
CA SER A 49 -10.85 6.97 -1.51
C SER A 49 -10.60 5.47 -1.28
N GLY A 50 -9.60 5.10 -0.49
CA GLY A 50 -9.38 3.71 -0.12
C GLY A 50 -10.43 3.21 0.87
N ARG A 51 -10.58 1.90 0.96
CA ARG A 51 -11.54 1.31 1.91
C ARG A 51 -10.88 1.13 3.27
N ILE A 52 -11.71 1.03 4.32
CA ILE A 52 -11.23 0.68 5.65
C ILE A 52 -10.94 -0.82 5.66
N PRO A 53 -9.74 -1.26 6.11
CA PRO A 53 -9.44 -2.69 6.12
C PRO A 53 -10.46 -3.47 6.95
N PRO A 54 -10.97 -4.60 6.44
CA PRO A 54 -11.94 -5.40 7.19
C PRO A 54 -11.43 -5.87 8.55
N GLU A 55 -10.12 -6.05 8.67
CA GLU A 55 -9.49 -6.47 9.94
C GLU A 55 -9.49 -5.36 10.99
N LEU A 56 -9.63 -4.11 10.56
CA LEU A 56 -9.57 -2.94 11.44
C LEU A 56 -10.74 -1.98 11.13
N PRO A 57 -11.99 -2.42 11.38
CA PRO A 57 -13.17 -1.71 10.85
C PRO A 57 -13.41 -0.32 11.43
N ASN A 58 -12.83 0.00 12.58
CA ASN A 58 -13.04 1.31 13.21
C ASN A 58 -11.74 2.11 13.27
N SER A 59 -10.83 1.86 12.34
CA SER A 59 -9.53 2.51 12.36
C SER A 59 -9.47 3.71 11.42
N VAL A 60 -8.40 4.48 11.55
CA VAL A 60 -8.08 5.58 10.65
C VAL A 60 -7.35 5.09 9.40
N TYR A 61 -7.01 3.80 9.36
CA TYR A 61 -6.26 3.24 8.25
C TYR A 61 -7.17 2.95 7.07
N ARG A 62 -6.58 3.01 5.88
CA ARG A 62 -7.25 2.68 4.64
C ARG A 62 -6.37 1.76 3.81
N GLU A 63 -6.98 1.07 2.86
CA GLU A 63 -6.24 0.25 1.93
C GLU A 63 -6.71 0.45 0.50
N VAL A 64 -5.81 0.24 -0.42
CA VAL A 64 -6.14 0.06 -1.83
C VAL A 64 -5.59 -1.28 -2.27
N VAL A 65 -6.31 -1.92 -3.19
CA VAL A 65 -5.91 -3.23 -3.71
C VAL A 65 -5.36 -3.04 -5.11
N VAL A 66 -4.13 -3.50 -5.31
CA VAL A 66 -3.50 -3.59 -6.63
C VAL A 66 -3.03 -5.04 -6.74
N PRO A 67 -3.84 -5.93 -7.33
CA PRO A 67 -3.53 -7.36 -7.30
C PRO A 67 -2.12 -7.67 -7.77
N PRO A 68 -1.38 -8.54 -7.11
CA PRO A 68 -1.78 -9.38 -5.96
C PRO A 68 -1.52 -8.73 -4.59
N CYS A 69 -1.48 -7.42 -4.51
CA CYS A 69 -1.08 -6.70 -3.30
C CYS A 69 -2.22 -5.91 -2.67
N ARG A 70 -2.12 -5.73 -1.36
CA ARG A 70 -2.90 -4.77 -0.58
C ARG A 70 -1.93 -3.72 -0.06
N ILE A 71 -2.26 -2.46 -0.22
CA ILE A 71 -1.42 -1.35 0.23
C ILE A 71 -2.17 -0.57 1.30
N PHE A 72 -1.57 -0.46 2.49
CA PHE A 72 -2.17 0.19 3.64
C PHE A 72 -1.58 1.57 3.83
N TYR A 73 -2.46 2.53 4.09
CA TYR A 73 -2.03 3.90 4.25
C TYR A 73 -2.90 4.62 5.28
N ARG A 74 -2.44 5.77 5.69
CA ARG A 74 -3.20 6.71 6.51
C ARG A 74 -3.12 8.06 5.81
N GLY A 75 -4.27 8.70 5.57
CA GLY A 75 -4.29 9.94 4.81
C GLY A 75 -5.18 11.00 5.39
N ASP A 76 -4.75 12.25 5.21
CA ASP A 76 -5.55 13.43 5.50
C ASP A 76 -5.34 14.43 4.36
N GLU A 77 -5.81 15.68 4.54
CA GLU A 77 -5.71 16.71 3.50
C GLU A 77 -4.27 17.09 3.16
N LYS A 78 -3.35 16.86 4.08
CA LYS A 78 -1.95 17.27 3.93
C LYS A 78 -1.02 16.15 3.49
N ARG A 79 -1.28 14.92 3.95
CA ARG A 79 -0.37 13.80 3.70
C ARG A 79 -1.10 12.50 3.48
N VAL A 80 -0.51 11.68 2.62
CA VAL A 80 -0.83 10.26 2.48
C VAL A 80 0.43 9.50 2.90
N LEU A 81 0.35 8.81 4.01
CA LEU A 81 1.47 8.06 4.56
C LEU A 81 1.27 6.58 4.25
N VAL A 82 2.08 6.05 3.34
CA VAL A 82 1.99 4.63 2.94
C VAL A 82 2.77 3.80 3.93
N LEU A 83 2.08 2.91 4.65
CA LEU A 83 2.62 2.25 5.83
C LEU A 83 3.10 0.85 5.58
N TYR A 84 2.41 0.09 4.72
CA TYR A 84 2.74 -1.31 4.54
C TYR A 84 2.16 -1.85 3.24
N VAL A 85 2.82 -2.85 2.67
CA VAL A 85 2.37 -3.56 1.47
C VAL A 85 2.41 -5.04 1.80
N MET A 86 1.35 -5.77 1.43
CA MET A 86 1.32 -7.22 1.63
C MET A 86 0.55 -7.90 0.51
N ARG A 87 0.67 -9.22 0.42
CA ARG A 87 -0.10 -10.01 -0.52
C ARG A 87 -1.55 -10.06 -0.06
N GLU A 88 -2.49 -10.14 -1.02
CA GLU A 88 -3.93 -10.10 -0.73
C GLU A 88 -4.40 -11.18 0.22
N GLU A 89 -3.82 -12.36 0.14
CA GLU A 89 -4.26 -13.50 0.95
C GLU A 89 -3.80 -13.44 2.41
N ARG A 90 -2.90 -12.52 2.74
CA ARG A 90 -2.44 -12.40 4.13
C ARG A 90 -3.38 -11.54 4.94
N GLN A 91 -3.44 -11.82 6.24
CA GLN A 91 -4.26 -11.06 7.17
C GLN A 91 -3.46 -9.93 7.80
N LEU A 92 -4.04 -8.72 7.78
CA LEU A 92 -3.42 -7.56 8.40
C LEU A 92 -3.39 -7.68 9.92
N ARG A 93 -2.26 -7.32 10.51
CA ARG A 93 -2.09 -7.20 11.97
C ARG A 93 -1.69 -5.77 12.31
N VAL A 94 -2.20 -5.26 13.42
CA VAL A 94 -1.95 -3.87 13.81
C VAL A 94 -0.46 -3.54 13.88
N TYR A 95 0.36 -4.45 14.40
CA TYR A 95 1.79 -4.19 14.52
C TYR A 95 2.48 -3.93 13.17
N MET A 96 1.91 -4.41 12.09
CA MET A 96 2.48 -4.19 10.74
C MET A 96 2.39 -2.73 10.31
N LEU A 97 1.52 -1.96 10.93
CA LEU A 97 1.29 -0.56 10.59
C LEU A 97 2.12 0.39 11.45
N GLY A 98 3.17 -0.10 12.07
CA GLY A 98 4.04 0.74 12.88
C GLY A 98 3.78 0.62 14.37
N GLY A 99 2.95 -0.31 14.78
CA GLY A 99 2.80 -0.70 16.17
C GLY A 99 2.10 0.28 17.08
N CYS A 100 1.40 1.22 16.53
CA CYS A 100 0.80 2.22 17.41
C CYS A 100 -0.68 2.30 17.25
#